data_4a25f3b1d8cbcb3f699ec621c1f9f026
#
_entry.id   4a25f3b1d8cbcb3f699ec621c1f9f026
#
_cell.length_a   1.000
_cell.length_b   1.000
_cell.length_c   1.000
_cell.angle_alpha   90.00
_cell.angle_beta   90.00
_cell.angle_gamma   90.00
#
_symmetry.space_group_name_H-M   'P 1'
#
loop_
_entity.id
_entity.type
_entity.pdbx_description
1 polymer ?
#
loop_
_entity_poly.entity_id
_entity_poly.type
_entity_poly.pdbx_seq_one_letter_code
_entity_poly.pdbx_strand_id
1 'polypeptide(L)'
;MRNKISALIIDPCTTHDYSLVRVEDDYTYGFPFGEHGFDISVIRDTSKILTELNKFKGFDCLITVGNNIDFAPLNELSFEFRKKWIHEDDFNPSEIAKHIINVFMYNVNRKREDNVKLFSIFTCTFNTPKAQFERLYNSLKNQTYHNWNWYILDDSTNPATSTMIEHYHDPRIVIFKNISNHGNIGFNKHMIASACDGDYLVEVDHDDELLPDCLELLLKAFIEYPDSDFVYSHAMELINNREVDYGNNFAYGLGEYRDMEVQGITRHIALTAQVNAVSVRGIHALPNHVRCWKKEFYHRIGGHNIDLSVLDDMDILIRTFLNGKMTLVDKVLYIQHEGENDTRRDGVTTQSKRFDEIQRTNEFLRRLYDREIHQRVLDLGGNDPVWVDDVIGSDLRLPKDNLINLNHILIP
;
A
#
# COMPACT_ATOMS: atom_id res chain seq x y z
N MET A 1 27.93 -12.32 -20.43
CA MET A 1 26.90 -12.07 -19.40
C MET A 1 27.61 -12.20 -18.05
N ARG A 2 27.36 -11.28 -17.11
CA ARG A 2 27.88 -11.43 -15.74
C ARG A 2 27.15 -12.61 -15.10
N ASN A 3 27.92 -13.56 -14.56
CA ASN A 3 27.37 -14.78 -13.95
C ASN A 3 27.10 -14.62 -12.44
N LYS A 4 27.30 -13.44 -11.86
CA LYS A 4 27.12 -13.16 -10.43
C LYS A 4 26.55 -11.77 -10.21
N ILE A 5 25.75 -11.63 -9.15
CA ILE A 5 25.29 -10.34 -8.65
C ILE A 5 26.39 -9.75 -7.77
N SER A 6 26.80 -8.53 -8.05
CA SER A 6 27.86 -7.85 -7.33
C SER A 6 27.27 -7.01 -6.19
N ALA A 7 27.59 -7.35 -4.94
CA ALA A 7 27.15 -6.63 -3.76
C ALA A 7 28.33 -5.98 -3.03
N LEU A 8 28.21 -4.71 -2.70
CA LEU A 8 29.13 -3.98 -1.85
C LEU A 8 28.51 -3.81 -0.46
N ILE A 9 29.21 -4.29 0.57
CA ILE A 9 28.72 -4.26 1.94
C ILE A 9 29.60 -3.36 2.78
N ILE A 10 28.99 -2.46 3.53
CA ILE A 10 29.65 -1.62 4.54
C ILE A 10 29.29 -2.17 5.90
N ASP A 11 30.23 -2.78 6.57
CA ASP A 11 30.05 -3.40 7.87
C ASP A 11 31.34 -3.27 8.72
N PRO A 12 31.32 -2.45 9.79
CA PRO A 12 32.48 -2.29 10.66
C PRO A 12 32.78 -3.54 11.50
N CYS A 13 31.84 -4.49 11.65
CA CYS A 13 32.05 -5.69 12.45
C CYS A 13 32.94 -6.70 11.73
N THR A 14 34.04 -7.08 12.32
CA THR A 14 35.02 -8.00 11.72
C THR A 14 34.69 -9.48 11.91
N THR A 15 33.68 -9.79 12.73
CA THR A 15 33.29 -11.18 13.06
C THR A 15 32.19 -11.72 12.16
N HIS A 16 31.54 -10.90 11.35
CA HIS A 16 30.50 -11.35 10.43
C HIS A 16 31.08 -12.11 9.23
N ASP A 17 30.58 -13.31 9.01
CA ASP A 17 31.02 -14.20 7.92
C ASP A 17 30.06 -14.14 6.72
N TYR A 18 30.45 -13.38 5.70
CA TYR A 18 29.66 -13.19 4.48
C TYR A 18 29.69 -14.38 3.52
N SER A 19 30.48 -15.42 3.79
CA SER A 19 30.42 -16.70 3.04
C SER A 19 29.10 -17.44 3.27
N LEU A 20 28.37 -17.06 4.33
CA LEU A 20 27.04 -17.59 4.66
C LEU A 20 25.91 -16.93 3.84
N VAL A 21 26.17 -15.81 3.18
CA VAL A 21 25.17 -15.13 2.33
C VAL A 21 25.08 -15.89 1.00
N ARG A 22 24.04 -16.67 0.82
CA ARG A 22 23.83 -17.55 -0.34
C ARG A 22 22.43 -17.41 -0.90
N VAL A 23 22.27 -17.71 -2.19
CA VAL A 23 20.94 -17.91 -2.79
C VAL A 23 20.39 -19.24 -2.27
N GLU A 24 19.27 -19.21 -1.58
CA GLU A 24 18.56 -20.42 -1.13
C GLU A 24 17.78 -21.03 -2.29
N ASP A 25 17.62 -22.34 -2.32
CA ASP A 25 16.99 -23.09 -3.43
C ASP A 25 15.54 -22.67 -3.72
N ASP A 26 14.81 -22.13 -2.73
CA ASP A 26 13.43 -21.67 -2.87
C ASP A 26 13.28 -20.38 -3.71
N TYR A 27 14.37 -19.68 -4.01
CA TYR A 27 14.38 -18.46 -4.85
C TYR A 27 14.61 -18.72 -6.35
N THR A 28 14.53 -19.99 -6.80
CA THR A 28 14.78 -20.39 -8.19
C THR A 28 13.69 -19.99 -9.19
N TYR A 29 12.60 -19.39 -8.76
CA TYR A 29 11.53 -18.94 -9.66
C TYR A 29 11.96 -17.75 -10.52
N GLY A 30 12.32 -18.04 -11.76
CA GLY A 30 12.56 -17.04 -12.79
C GLY A 30 13.99 -16.49 -12.88
N PHE A 31 14.95 -17.00 -12.13
CA PHE A 31 16.34 -16.63 -12.31
C PHE A 31 16.92 -17.27 -13.56
N PRO A 32 17.38 -16.48 -14.55
CA PRO A 32 18.06 -17.03 -15.75
C PRO A 32 19.49 -17.52 -15.46
N PHE A 33 19.86 -17.65 -14.19
CA PHE A 33 21.23 -17.89 -13.74
C PHE A 33 21.28 -19.18 -12.91
N GLY A 34 21.45 -20.34 -13.59
CA GLY A 34 21.80 -21.59 -12.88
C GLY A 34 23.10 -21.43 -12.10
N GLU A 35 23.28 -22.13 -10.97
CA GLU A 35 24.47 -22.22 -10.09
C GLU A 35 25.21 -20.88 -9.81
N HIS A 36 24.50 -19.75 -9.55
CA HIS A 36 25.13 -18.46 -9.43
C HIS A 36 25.11 -17.97 -7.97
N GLY A 37 26.26 -17.47 -7.56
CA GLY A 37 26.47 -16.87 -6.26
C GLY A 37 26.53 -15.35 -6.33
N PHE A 38 26.72 -14.75 -5.17
CA PHE A 38 27.04 -13.34 -5.05
C PHE A 38 28.56 -13.11 -5.16
N ASP A 39 28.93 -11.95 -5.70
CA ASP A 39 30.29 -11.41 -5.63
C ASP A 39 30.27 -10.28 -4.58
N ILE A 40 30.66 -10.62 -3.36
CA ILE A 40 30.53 -9.73 -2.19
C ILE A 40 31.88 -9.10 -1.88
N SER A 41 31.90 -7.78 -1.86
CA SER A 41 33.04 -6.97 -1.36
C SER A 41 32.62 -6.26 -0.08
N VAL A 42 33.47 -6.28 0.96
CA VAL A 42 33.14 -5.71 2.26
C VAL A 42 34.08 -4.55 2.62
N ILE A 43 33.50 -3.39 2.95
CA ILE A 43 34.21 -2.24 3.51
C ILE A 43 34.09 -2.29 5.02
N ARG A 44 35.21 -2.44 5.71
CA ARG A 44 35.30 -2.47 7.20
C ARG A 44 35.67 -1.12 7.80
N ASP A 45 36.42 -0.30 7.08
CA ASP A 45 36.83 1.04 7.53
C ASP A 45 35.82 2.09 7.07
N THR A 46 34.85 2.38 7.94
CA THR A 46 33.76 3.34 7.64
C THR A 46 34.25 4.78 7.54
N SER A 47 35.45 5.11 8.04
CA SER A 47 36.05 6.46 7.87
C SER A 47 36.41 6.79 6.42
N LYS A 48 36.46 5.78 5.55
CA LYS A 48 36.86 5.91 4.14
C LYS A 48 35.75 5.53 3.16
N ILE A 49 34.51 5.50 3.59
CA ILE A 49 33.39 5.02 2.78
C ILE A 49 33.39 5.64 1.37
N LEU A 50 33.43 6.97 1.25
CA LEU A 50 33.41 7.64 -0.07
C LEU A 50 34.63 7.30 -0.93
N THR A 51 35.80 7.18 -0.31
CA THR A 51 37.04 6.82 -1.02
C THR A 51 36.97 5.38 -1.54
N GLU A 52 36.45 4.46 -0.73
CA GLU A 52 36.29 3.07 -1.12
C GLU A 52 35.19 2.90 -2.16
N LEU A 53 34.02 3.57 -2.00
CA LEU A 53 32.95 3.56 -3.00
C LEU A 53 33.42 4.00 -4.40
N ASN A 54 34.31 4.98 -4.46
CA ASN A 54 34.87 5.45 -5.72
C ASN A 54 35.75 4.41 -6.43
N LYS A 55 36.28 3.42 -5.70
CA LYS A 55 37.07 2.30 -6.28
C LYS A 55 36.18 1.23 -6.90
N PHE A 56 34.97 1.06 -6.39
CA PHE A 56 34.03 0.04 -6.85
C PHE A 56 33.13 0.58 -7.95
N LYS A 57 33.56 0.45 -9.18
CA LYS A 57 32.73 0.80 -10.35
C LYS A 57 31.84 -0.39 -10.72
N GLY A 58 30.53 -0.23 -10.52
CA GLY A 58 29.53 -1.12 -11.11
C GLY A 58 29.05 -2.26 -10.22
N PHE A 59 28.86 -2.05 -8.92
CA PHE A 59 28.08 -2.97 -8.07
C PHE A 59 26.57 -2.84 -8.35
N ASP A 60 25.85 -3.93 -8.11
CA ASP A 60 24.42 -4.03 -8.32
C ASP A 60 23.63 -3.62 -7.05
N CYS A 61 24.20 -3.86 -5.87
CA CYS A 61 23.60 -3.58 -4.59
C CYS A 61 24.63 -3.02 -3.60
N LEU A 62 24.22 -2.07 -2.76
CA LEU A 62 24.97 -1.55 -1.61
C LEU A 62 24.19 -1.88 -0.33
N ILE A 63 24.83 -2.53 0.63
CA ILE A 63 24.24 -2.84 1.92
C ILE A 63 25.08 -2.27 3.04
N THR A 64 24.44 -1.63 4.01
CA THR A 64 25.06 -1.24 5.28
C THR A 64 24.53 -2.15 6.39
N VAL A 65 25.41 -2.66 7.26
CA VAL A 65 25.03 -3.58 8.34
C VAL A 65 25.49 -3.04 9.69
N GLY A 66 24.55 -2.96 10.65
CA GLY A 66 24.82 -2.55 12.02
C GLY A 66 24.56 -1.07 12.32
N ASN A 67 24.27 -0.80 13.58
CA ASN A 67 23.81 0.52 14.08
C ASN A 67 24.93 1.58 14.27
N ASN A 68 26.19 1.25 14.02
CA ASN A 68 27.34 2.13 14.27
C ASN A 68 27.93 2.75 12.99
N ILE A 69 27.11 2.95 11.97
CA ILE A 69 27.54 3.53 10.69
C ILE A 69 27.13 5.01 10.64
N ASP A 70 28.08 5.89 10.31
CA ASP A 70 27.75 7.25 9.94
C ASP A 70 27.20 7.28 8.52
N PHE A 71 25.91 7.54 8.38
CA PHE A 71 25.23 7.60 7.10
C PHE A 71 25.37 8.95 6.37
N ALA A 72 25.86 9.99 7.03
CA ALA A 72 25.99 11.31 6.42
C ALA A 72 26.72 11.28 5.07
N PRO A 73 27.86 10.56 4.92
CA PRO A 73 28.53 10.46 3.63
C PRO A 73 27.70 9.76 2.55
N LEU A 74 26.85 8.79 2.93
CA LEU A 74 26.01 8.03 2.00
C LEU A 74 24.81 8.84 1.52
N ASN A 75 24.33 9.75 2.36
CA ASN A 75 23.22 10.65 2.00
C ASN A 75 23.61 11.69 0.93
N GLU A 76 24.90 11.95 0.76
CA GLU A 76 25.42 12.82 -0.30
C GLU A 76 25.55 12.11 -1.67
N LEU A 77 25.37 10.78 -1.70
CA LEU A 77 25.44 10.02 -2.95
C LEU A 77 24.30 10.41 -3.90
N SER A 78 24.59 10.29 -5.19
CA SER A 78 23.58 10.53 -6.23
C SER A 78 22.39 9.59 -6.08
N PHE A 79 21.24 10.02 -6.58
CA PHE A 79 20.00 9.23 -6.56
C PHE A 79 20.18 7.83 -7.15
N GLU A 80 21.00 7.67 -8.20
CA GLU A 80 21.30 6.37 -8.81
C GLU A 80 22.05 5.41 -7.87
N PHE A 81 22.89 5.93 -6.98
CA PHE A 81 23.53 5.12 -5.94
C PHE A 81 22.56 4.80 -4.80
N ARG A 82 21.76 5.76 -4.38
CA ARG A 82 20.77 5.56 -3.30
C ARG A 82 19.72 4.50 -3.63
N LYS A 83 19.32 4.37 -4.89
CA LYS A 83 18.43 3.30 -5.37
C LYS A 83 18.97 1.88 -5.18
N LYS A 84 20.26 1.74 -4.92
CA LYS A 84 20.92 0.45 -4.75
C LYS A 84 21.28 0.16 -3.31
N TRP A 85 20.94 1.07 -2.39
CA TRP A 85 21.35 1.01 -0.99
C TRP A 85 20.22 0.51 -0.10
N ILE A 86 20.55 -0.48 0.74
CA ILE A 86 19.70 -1.00 1.83
C ILE A 86 20.51 -1.00 3.12
N HIS A 87 19.84 -0.74 4.24
CA HIS A 87 20.40 -0.84 5.58
C HIS A 87 19.78 -2.02 6.33
N GLU A 88 20.63 -2.78 7.04
CA GLU A 88 20.24 -3.83 7.98
C GLU A 88 20.82 -3.53 9.37
N ASP A 89 19.97 -3.49 10.38
CA ASP A 89 20.38 -3.23 11.75
C ASP A 89 21.29 -4.34 12.31
N ASP A 90 21.02 -5.59 11.92
CA ASP A 90 21.74 -6.77 12.39
C ASP A 90 22.24 -7.64 11.21
N PHE A 91 23.33 -8.39 11.45
CA PHE A 91 23.85 -9.34 10.48
C PHE A 91 22.96 -10.59 10.38
N ASN A 92 22.16 -10.66 9.35
CA ASN A 92 21.38 -11.85 8.98
C ASN A 92 21.68 -12.27 7.54
N PRO A 93 22.44 -13.35 7.32
CA PRO A 93 22.85 -13.77 5.96
C PRO A 93 21.67 -14.03 5.02
N SER A 94 20.58 -14.62 5.49
CA SER A 94 19.38 -14.91 4.67
C SER A 94 18.67 -13.63 4.24
N GLU A 95 18.47 -12.68 5.15
CA GLU A 95 17.85 -11.38 4.81
C GLU A 95 18.75 -10.56 3.87
N ILE A 96 20.05 -10.54 4.10
CA ILE A 96 21.02 -9.90 3.20
C ILE A 96 20.95 -10.51 1.79
N ALA A 97 20.86 -11.83 1.68
CA ALA A 97 20.70 -12.51 0.39
C ALA A 97 19.41 -12.10 -0.33
N LYS A 98 18.28 -12.06 0.37
CA LYS A 98 16.98 -11.59 -0.16
C LYS A 98 17.09 -10.14 -0.66
N HIS A 99 17.75 -9.27 0.10
CA HIS A 99 17.90 -7.86 -0.27
C HIS A 99 18.75 -7.68 -1.52
N ILE A 100 19.86 -8.42 -1.64
CA ILE A 100 20.69 -8.40 -2.86
C ILE A 100 19.84 -8.79 -4.08
N ILE A 101 19.07 -9.87 -3.95
CA ILE A 101 18.19 -10.35 -5.02
C ILE A 101 17.14 -9.30 -5.37
N ASN A 102 16.45 -8.77 -4.39
CA ASN A 102 15.37 -7.80 -4.60
C ASN A 102 15.84 -6.52 -5.28
N VAL A 103 16.96 -5.94 -4.83
CA VAL A 103 17.55 -4.75 -5.46
C VAL A 103 18.00 -5.04 -6.88
N PHE A 104 18.65 -6.19 -7.10
CA PHE A 104 19.07 -6.59 -8.43
C PHE A 104 17.88 -6.78 -9.37
N MET A 105 16.84 -7.50 -8.94
CA MET A 105 15.65 -7.74 -9.73
C MET A 105 14.89 -6.44 -10.03
N TYR A 106 14.77 -5.56 -9.05
CA TYR A 106 14.20 -4.23 -9.24
C TYR A 106 14.93 -3.45 -10.34
N ASN A 107 16.28 -3.38 -10.24
CA ASN A 107 17.08 -2.64 -11.20
C ASN A 107 17.14 -3.31 -12.59
N VAL A 108 17.06 -4.64 -12.66
CA VAL A 108 17.01 -5.40 -13.92
C VAL A 108 15.65 -5.27 -14.58
N ASN A 109 14.58 -5.44 -13.84
CA ASN A 109 13.21 -5.33 -14.37
C ASN A 109 12.92 -3.90 -14.87
N ARG A 110 13.37 -2.88 -14.16
CA ARG A 110 13.26 -1.49 -14.61
C ARG A 110 14.02 -1.19 -15.91
N LYS A 111 15.05 -1.98 -16.23
CA LYS A 111 15.83 -1.84 -17.49
C LYS A 111 15.33 -2.74 -18.63
N ARG A 112 14.47 -3.71 -18.32
CA ARG A 112 14.28 -4.83 -19.23
C ARG A 112 13.04 -4.77 -20.10
N GLU A 113 11.97 -4.12 -19.81
CA GLU A 113 10.82 -4.27 -20.71
C GLU A 113 9.77 -3.16 -20.54
N ASP A 114 9.34 -2.60 -21.66
CA ASP A 114 8.10 -1.82 -21.81
C ASP A 114 6.83 -2.61 -21.39
N ASN A 115 6.98 -3.86 -20.95
CA ASN A 115 5.88 -4.78 -20.60
C ASN A 115 5.78 -5.15 -19.12
N VAL A 116 6.78 -4.84 -18.27
CA VAL A 116 6.69 -5.17 -16.83
C VAL A 116 6.03 -4.01 -16.09
N LYS A 117 4.83 -4.25 -15.58
CA LYS A 117 4.04 -3.23 -14.89
C LYS A 117 4.64 -2.83 -13.55
N LEU A 118 4.67 -1.54 -13.26
CA LEU A 118 5.18 -0.97 -12.03
C LEU A 118 4.02 -0.55 -11.12
N PHE A 119 4.04 -1.00 -9.87
CA PHE A 119 3.16 -0.47 -8.84
C PHE A 119 3.84 0.69 -8.10
N SER A 120 3.15 1.80 -7.98
CA SER A 120 3.49 2.85 -7.02
C SER A 120 2.55 2.75 -5.82
N ILE A 121 3.10 2.35 -4.69
CA ILE A 121 2.39 2.33 -3.41
C ILE A 121 2.56 3.72 -2.81
N PHE A 122 1.48 4.34 -2.33
CA PHE A 122 1.56 5.64 -1.69
C PHE A 122 0.93 5.63 -0.30
N THR A 123 1.61 6.28 0.63
CA THR A 123 1.24 6.33 2.05
C THR A 123 1.46 7.75 2.59
N CYS A 124 0.47 8.29 3.28
CA CYS A 124 0.63 9.49 4.09
C CYS A 124 0.88 9.09 5.54
N THR A 125 1.92 9.65 6.18
CA THR A 125 2.24 9.34 7.58
C THR A 125 2.04 10.56 8.46
N PHE A 126 1.55 10.32 9.68
CA PHE A 126 1.41 11.35 10.70
C PHE A 126 1.71 10.80 12.08
N ASN A 127 2.89 11.13 12.63
CA ASN A 127 3.33 10.67 13.96
C ASN A 127 3.24 9.14 14.14
N THR A 128 3.49 8.38 13.09
CA THR A 128 3.36 6.92 13.06
C THR A 128 4.35 6.28 14.05
N PRO A 129 3.87 5.42 14.95
CA PRO A 129 4.74 4.64 15.82
C PRO A 129 5.64 3.69 15.03
N LYS A 130 6.88 3.52 15.53
CA LYS A 130 7.89 2.67 14.87
C LYS A 130 7.37 1.27 14.54
N ALA A 131 6.70 0.61 15.48
CA ALA A 131 6.19 -0.74 15.29
C ALA A 131 5.16 -0.87 14.15
N GLN A 132 4.29 0.13 13.97
CA GLN A 132 3.33 0.16 12.88
C GLN A 132 4.03 0.39 11.54
N PHE A 133 4.94 1.35 11.48
CA PHE A 133 5.72 1.61 10.27
C PHE A 133 6.57 0.39 9.86
N GLU A 134 7.19 -0.30 10.82
CA GLU A 134 7.94 -1.54 10.58
C GLU A 134 7.04 -2.66 10.06
N ARG A 135 5.83 -2.81 10.60
CA ARG A 135 4.85 -3.78 10.10
C ARG A 135 4.52 -3.52 8.64
N LEU A 136 4.17 -2.28 8.28
CA LEU A 136 3.92 -1.89 6.90
C LEU A 136 5.14 -2.14 6.01
N TYR A 137 6.32 -1.66 6.40
CA TYR A 137 7.55 -1.87 5.64
C TYR A 137 7.84 -3.36 5.38
N ASN A 138 7.72 -4.19 6.41
CA ASN A 138 7.92 -5.63 6.28
C ASN A 138 6.88 -6.29 5.37
N SER A 139 5.63 -5.85 5.41
CA SER A 139 4.60 -6.36 4.51
C SER A 139 4.89 -6.05 3.04
N LEU A 140 5.47 -4.88 2.75
CA LEU A 140 5.90 -4.51 1.41
C LEU A 140 7.15 -5.28 0.97
N LYS A 141 8.12 -5.48 1.84
CA LYS A 141 9.31 -6.30 1.56
C LYS A 141 8.95 -7.74 1.19
N ASN A 142 7.92 -8.28 1.81
CA ASN A 142 7.48 -9.66 1.64
C ASN A 142 6.53 -9.87 0.44
N GLN A 143 6.28 -8.84 -0.38
CA GLN A 143 5.45 -9.01 -1.58
C GLN A 143 6.10 -9.97 -2.58
N THR A 144 5.33 -10.92 -3.10
CA THR A 144 5.77 -11.86 -4.14
C THR A 144 6.03 -11.18 -5.48
N TYR A 145 5.32 -10.09 -5.76
CA TYR A 145 5.60 -9.23 -6.92
C TYR A 145 6.54 -8.10 -6.53
N HIS A 146 7.72 -8.04 -7.13
CA HIS A 146 8.82 -7.18 -6.69
C HIS A 146 8.96 -5.84 -7.44
N ASN A 147 8.21 -5.62 -8.53
CA ASN A 147 8.30 -4.38 -9.30
C ASN A 147 7.37 -3.30 -8.75
N TRP A 148 7.76 -2.73 -7.62
CA TRP A 148 7.03 -1.67 -6.95
C TRP A 148 7.96 -0.60 -6.37
N ASN A 149 7.43 0.63 -6.24
CA ASN A 149 8.01 1.75 -5.48
C ASN A 149 7.06 2.12 -4.35
N TRP A 150 7.61 2.60 -3.24
CA TRP A 150 6.82 3.12 -2.12
C TRP A 150 7.09 4.61 -1.93
N TYR A 151 6.06 5.41 -2.13
CA TYR A 151 6.05 6.85 -1.99
C TYR A 151 5.45 7.21 -0.64
N ILE A 152 6.22 7.86 0.22
CA ILE A 152 5.82 8.27 1.56
C ILE A 152 5.75 9.78 1.61
N LEU A 153 4.62 10.33 2.08
CA LEU A 153 4.53 11.74 2.44
C LEU A 153 4.43 11.85 3.95
N ASP A 154 5.48 12.37 4.56
CA ASP A 154 5.55 12.58 6.00
C ASP A 154 5.00 13.96 6.37
N ASP A 155 3.83 13.97 7.01
CA ASP A 155 3.17 15.16 7.56
C ASP A 155 3.30 15.26 9.09
N SER A 156 4.28 14.53 9.66
CA SER A 156 4.46 14.42 11.11
C SER A 156 4.89 15.74 11.74
N THR A 157 4.35 15.99 12.92
CA THR A 157 4.77 17.09 13.80
C THR A 157 5.88 16.66 14.79
N ASN A 158 6.05 15.36 14.97
CA ASN A 158 7.10 14.79 15.83
C ASN A 158 8.38 14.53 15.02
N PRO A 159 9.48 15.26 15.29
CA PRO A 159 10.74 15.06 14.59
C PRO A 159 11.31 13.63 14.69
N ALA A 160 11.04 12.93 15.79
CA ALA A 160 11.51 11.56 15.99
C ALA A 160 10.88 10.59 14.96
N THR A 161 9.63 10.80 14.58
CA THR A 161 8.96 10.01 13.51
C THR A 161 9.62 10.25 12.16
N SER A 162 9.83 11.51 11.79
CA SER A 162 10.52 11.83 10.53
C SER A 162 11.92 11.24 10.48
N THR A 163 12.70 11.38 11.57
CA THR A 163 14.04 10.79 11.65
C THR A 163 13.98 9.26 11.53
N MET A 164 13.00 8.61 12.17
CA MET A 164 12.81 7.17 12.07
C MET A 164 12.54 6.74 10.63
N ILE A 165 11.63 7.44 9.91
CA ILE A 165 11.30 7.12 8.52
C ILE A 165 12.52 7.28 7.61
N GLU A 166 13.33 8.33 7.81
CA GLU A 166 14.55 8.58 7.04
C GLU A 166 15.63 7.50 7.20
N HIS A 167 15.55 6.65 8.23
CA HIS A 167 16.47 5.52 8.42
C HIS A 167 16.18 4.30 7.55
N TYR A 168 15.03 4.25 6.88
CA TYR A 168 14.72 3.14 5.98
C TYR A 168 15.34 3.36 4.60
N HIS A 169 16.40 2.64 4.31
CA HIS A 169 17.21 2.78 3.10
C HIS A 169 16.94 1.65 2.08
N ASP A 170 15.70 1.55 1.60
CA ASP A 170 15.36 0.70 0.46
C ASP A 170 15.33 1.57 -0.82
N PRO A 171 15.97 1.16 -1.92
CA PRO A 171 16.01 1.96 -3.16
C PRO A 171 14.63 2.18 -3.81
N ARG A 172 13.63 1.43 -3.36
CA ARG A 172 12.25 1.56 -3.81
C ARG A 172 11.47 2.61 -3.02
N ILE A 173 12.02 3.12 -1.91
CA ILE A 173 11.36 4.12 -1.06
C ILE A 173 11.70 5.53 -1.53
N VAL A 174 10.67 6.35 -1.70
CA VAL A 174 10.80 7.79 -2.01
C VAL A 174 10.06 8.56 -0.92
N ILE A 175 10.79 9.37 -0.17
CA ILE A 175 10.24 10.10 0.98
C ILE A 175 10.07 11.57 0.60
N PHE A 176 8.87 12.09 0.80
CA PHE A 176 8.54 13.51 0.78
C PHE A 176 8.19 13.95 2.20
N LYS A 177 8.58 15.16 2.55
CA LYS A 177 8.28 15.73 3.86
C LYS A 177 7.62 17.09 3.69
N ASN A 178 6.50 17.28 4.34
CA ASN A 178 5.88 18.58 4.41
C ASN A 178 6.73 19.53 5.28
N ILE A 179 6.89 20.77 4.81
CA ILE A 179 7.60 21.82 5.56
C ILE A 179 6.82 22.21 6.81
N SER A 180 5.48 22.13 6.73
CA SER A 180 4.55 22.33 7.83
C SER A 180 3.43 21.31 7.72
N ASN A 181 2.93 20.85 8.88
CA ASN A 181 1.77 19.97 8.90
C ASN A 181 0.56 20.65 8.23
N HIS A 182 0.00 20.01 7.21
CA HIS A 182 -1.18 20.51 6.51
C HIS A 182 -2.48 20.06 7.18
N GLY A 183 -2.48 18.90 7.84
CA GLY A 183 -3.67 18.33 8.48
C GLY A 183 -4.83 18.04 7.52
N ASN A 184 -4.58 18.12 6.20
CA ASN A 184 -5.56 17.84 5.15
C ASN A 184 -5.15 16.57 4.41
N ILE A 185 -5.85 15.48 4.69
CA ILE A 185 -5.49 14.15 4.14
C ILE A 185 -5.72 14.07 2.63
N GLY A 186 -6.80 14.65 2.11
CA GLY A 186 -7.07 14.66 0.67
C GLY A 186 -5.99 15.39 -0.11
N PHE A 187 -5.52 16.54 0.41
CA PHE A 187 -4.38 17.26 -0.18
C PHE A 187 -3.12 16.39 -0.17
N ASN A 188 -2.78 15.79 0.98
CA ASN A 188 -1.58 14.98 1.13
C ASN A 188 -1.61 13.74 0.20
N LYS A 189 -2.73 13.03 0.15
CA LYS A 189 -2.91 11.87 -0.75
C LYS A 189 -2.82 12.28 -2.22
N HIS A 190 -3.43 13.41 -2.60
CA HIS A 190 -3.34 13.94 -3.96
C HIS A 190 -1.88 14.25 -4.35
N MET A 191 -1.16 14.93 -3.48
CA MET A 191 0.23 15.33 -3.74
C MET A 191 1.15 14.11 -3.91
N ILE A 192 1.06 13.14 -3.01
CA ILE A 192 1.92 11.96 -3.08
C ILE A 192 1.56 11.05 -4.26
N ALA A 193 0.28 10.83 -4.52
CA ALA A 193 -0.16 10.05 -5.67
C ALA A 193 0.22 10.70 -7.01
N SER A 194 0.25 12.04 -7.07
CA SER A 194 0.71 12.78 -8.26
C SER A 194 2.21 12.62 -8.52
N ALA A 195 3.00 12.35 -7.48
CA ALA A 195 4.43 12.09 -7.60
C ALA A 195 4.76 10.66 -8.05
N CYS A 196 3.81 9.74 -7.97
CA CYS A 196 3.97 8.35 -8.33
C CYS A 196 4.24 8.17 -9.83
N ASP A 197 5.18 7.29 -10.19
CA ASP A 197 5.58 7.04 -11.59
C ASP A 197 5.10 5.69 -12.16
N GLY A 198 4.52 4.81 -11.33
CA GLY A 198 4.07 3.48 -11.73
C GLY A 198 2.84 3.47 -12.65
N ASP A 199 2.58 2.32 -13.25
CA ASP A 199 1.37 2.06 -14.04
C ASP A 199 0.11 1.98 -13.18
N TYR A 200 0.27 1.47 -11.96
CA TYR A 200 -0.80 1.27 -10.97
C TYR A 200 -0.48 2.01 -9.68
N LEU A 201 -1.48 2.62 -9.08
CA LEU A 201 -1.41 3.34 -7.81
C LEU A 201 -2.13 2.55 -6.73
N VAL A 202 -1.41 2.19 -5.66
CA VAL A 202 -1.95 1.45 -4.52
C VAL A 202 -1.93 2.34 -3.29
N GLU A 203 -3.11 2.60 -2.73
CA GLU A 203 -3.25 3.32 -1.48
C GLU A 203 -3.06 2.37 -0.30
N VAL A 204 -2.15 2.71 0.61
CA VAL A 204 -1.91 1.94 1.85
C VAL A 204 -1.75 2.90 3.01
N ASP A 205 -2.51 2.71 4.08
CA ASP A 205 -2.42 3.52 5.28
C ASP A 205 -1.17 3.14 6.12
N HIS A 206 -0.68 4.09 6.90
CA HIS A 206 0.64 4.01 7.55
C HIS A 206 0.73 3.01 8.71
N ASP A 207 -0.38 2.49 9.17
CA ASP A 207 -0.54 1.58 10.31
C ASP A 207 -1.06 0.19 9.94
N ASP A 208 -1.24 -0.06 8.64
CA ASP A 208 -1.80 -1.29 8.08
C ASP A 208 -0.76 -2.18 7.41
N GLU A 209 -1.18 -3.28 6.78
CA GLU A 209 -0.29 -4.19 6.07
C GLU A 209 -0.97 -4.86 4.86
N LEU A 210 -0.16 -5.17 3.84
CA LEU A 210 -0.56 -5.99 2.70
C LEU A 210 -0.25 -7.47 2.95
N LEU A 211 -1.10 -8.39 2.46
CA LEU A 211 -0.73 -9.79 2.41
C LEU A 211 0.31 -10.06 1.30
N PRO A 212 1.16 -11.10 1.43
CA PRO A 212 2.32 -11.29 0.57
C PRO A 212 2.03 -11.39 -0.93
N ASP A 213 0.89 -11.92 -1.32
CA ASP A 213 0.47 -12.10 -2.71
C ASP A 213 -0.41 -10.96 -3.26
N CYS A 214 -0.53 -9.86 -2.50
CA CYS A 214 -1.42 -8.76 -2.84
C CYS A 214 -1.10 -8.16 -4.22
N LEU A 215 0.10 -7.66 -4.45
CA LEU A 215 0.46 -7.00 -5.72
C LEU A 215 0.41 -7.96 -6.90
N GLU A 216 0.74 -9.24 -6.71
CA GLU A 216 0.65 -10.27 -7.75
C GLU A 216 -0.80 -10.50 -8.18
N LEU A 217 -1.73 -10.60 -7.23
CA LEU A 217 -3.14 -10.82 -7.53
C LEU A 217 -3.83 -9.57 -8.09
N LEU A 218 -3.43 -8.37 -7.66
CA LEU A 218 -3.87 -7.12 -8.30
C LEU A 218 -3.43 -7.06 -9.77
N LEU A 219 -2.18 -7.42 -10.06
CA LEU A 219 -1.67 -7.48 -11.42
C LEU A 219 -2.43 -8.50 -12.26
N LYS A 220 -2.64 -9.71 -11.72
CA LYS A 220 -3.43 -10.76 -12.37
C LYS A 220 -4.83 -10.27 -12.73
N ALA A 221 -5.48 -9.55 -11.81
CA ALA A 221 -6.79 -8.97 -12.05
C ALA A 221 -6.80 -7.97 -13.23
N PHE A 222 -5.82 -7.07 -13.31
CA PHE A 222 -5.72 -6.15 -14.43
C PHE A 222 -5.36 -6.82 -15.78
N ILE A 223 -4.64 -7.95 -15.74
CA ILE A 223 -4.34 -8.73 -16.95
C ILE A 223 -5.58 -9.49 -17.42
N GLU A 224 -6.30 -10.12 -16.52
CA GLU A 224 -7.50 -10.92 -16.82
C GLU A 224 -8.68 -10.04 -17.22
N TYR A 225 -8.78 -8.86 -16.61
CA TYR A 225 -9.83 -7.86 -16.89
C TYR A 225 -9.20 -6.53 -17.33
N PRO A 226 -8.69 -6.44 -18.57
CA PRO A 226 -7.92 -5.28 -19.03
C PRO A 226 -8.74 -3.99 -19.13
N ASP A 227 -10.06 -4.08 -19.12
CA ASP A 227 -11.00 -2.96 -19.08
C ASP A 227 -11.31 -2.47 -17.65
N SER A 228 -10.80 -3.14 -16.61
CA SER A 228 -10.87 -2.62 -15.24
C SER A 228 -10.02 -1.36 -15.09
N ASP A 229 -10.58 -0.35 -14.47
CA ASP A 229 -9.91 0.90 -14.11
C ASP A 229 -9.43 0.90 -12.65
N PHE A 230 -10.07 0.08 -11.82
CA PHE A 230 -9.84 -0.03 -10.40
C PHE A 230 -10.00 -1.49 -9.94
N VAL A 231 -9.07 -1.97 -9.12
CA VAL A 231 -9.11 -3.30 -8.51
C VAL A 231 -9.06 -3.16 -6.99
N TYR A 232 -9.88 -3.93 -6.31
CA TYR A 232 -9.97 -3.96 -4.85
C TYR A 232 -10.13 -5.39 -4.33
N SER A 233 -10.03 -5.59 -3.02
CA SER A 233 -10.16 -6.91 -2.40
C SER A 233 -11.05 -6.86 -1.15
N HIS A 234 -11.10 -7.99 -0.43
CA HIS A 234 -11.54 -7.98 0.95
C HIS A 234 -10.40 -7.52 1.85
N ALA A 235 -10.75 -6.90 2.97
CA ALA A 235 -9.84 -6.57 4.05
C ALA A 235 -10.23 -7.33 5.32
N MET A 236 -9.25 -7.73 6.10
CA MET A 236 -9.47 -8.15 7.47
C MET A 236 -9.29 -6.94 8.39
N GLU A 237 -10.32 -6.57 9.10
CA GLU A 237 -10.29 -5.47 10.05
C GLU A 237 -10.06 -5.99 11.47
N LEU A 238 -9.06 -5.45 12.14
CA LEU A 238 -8.69 -5.80 13.51
C LEU A 238 -8.85 -4.58 14.42
N ILE A 239 -9.72 -4.68 15.42
CA ILE A 239 -9.80 -3.70 16.51
C ILE A 239 -9.13 -4.30 17.73
N ASN A 240 -8.04 -3.68 18.20
CA ASN A 240 -7.25 -4.21 19.32
C ASN A 240 -6.86 -5.68 19.11
N ASN A 241 -6.40 -6.03 17.92
CA ASN A 241 -6.00 -7.37 17.50
C ASN A 241 -7.13 -8.44 17.52
N ARG A 242 -8.39 -8.02 17.38
CA ARG A 242 -9.53 -8.92 17.25
C ARG A 242 -10.30 -8.60 15.99
N GLU A 243 -10.76 -9.62 15.28
CA GLU A 243 -11.63 -9.44 14.12
C GLU A 243 -12.87 -8.64 14.51
N VAL A 244 -13.28 -7.75 13.62
CA VAL A 244 -14.46 -6.90 13.81
C VAL A 244 -15.73 -7.73 13.57
N ASP A 245 -16.68 -7.62 14.49
CA ASP A 245 -18.04 -8.12 14.34
C ASP A 245 -19.02 -6.94 14.26
N TYR A 246 -19.53 -6.67 13.07
CA TYR A 246 -20.52 -5.64 12.80
C TYR A 246 -21.96 -6.08 13.05
N GLY A 247 -22.17 -7.35 13.47
CA GLY A 247 -23.49 -7.96 13.62
C GLY A 247 -24.16 -8.32 12.28
N ASN A 248 -25.37 -8.91 12.38
CA ASN A 248 -26.03 -9.58 11.26
C ASN A 248 -26.57 -8.64 10.16
N ASN A 249 -26.68 -7.35 10.41
CA ASN A 249 -27.27 -6.37 9.48
C ASN A 249 -26.29 -5.27 9.07
N PHE A 250 -24.97 -5.55 9.16
CA PHE A 250 -24.00 -4.53 8.77
C PHE A 250 -24.10 -4.17 7.27
N ALA A 251 -23.59 -3.00 6.93
CA ALA A 251 -23.65 -2.47 5.57
C ALA A 251 -25.08 -2.44 5.00
N TYR A 252 -26.07 -2.06 5.82
CA TYR A 252 -27.50 -2.03 5.46
C TYR A 252 -28.04 -3.39 4.99
N GLY A 253 -27.53 -4.49 5.53
CA GLY A 253 -27.89 -5.87 5.12
C GLY A 253 -27.24 -6.32 3.82
N LEU A 254 -26.28 -5.57 3.30
CA LEU A 254 -25.47 -5.91 2.11
C LEU A 254 -24.15 -6.60 2.49
N GLY A 255 -23.84 -6.62 3.77
CA GLY A 255 -22.64 -7.28 4.28
C GLY A 255 -22.83 -8.77 4.45
N GLU A 256 -21.76 -9.50 4.28
CA GLU A 256 -21.67 -10.96 4.45
C GLU A 256 -20.44 -11.31 5.26
N TYR A 257 -20.50 -12.43 6.00
CA TYR A 257 -19.34 -13.02 6.64
C TYR A 257 -18.94 -14.30 5.93
N ARG A 258 -17.65 -14.54 5.88
CA ARG A 258 -17.11 -15.80 5.35
C ARG A 258 -15.89 -16.24 6.16
N ASP A 259 -15.77 -17.55 6.39
CA ASP A 259 -14.54 -18.13 6.91
C ASP A 259 -13.53 -18.19 5.78
N MET A 260 -12.40 -17.48 5.94
CA MET A 260 -11.32 -17.38 4.96
C MET A 260 -9.98 -17.68 5.63
N GLU A 261 -9.07 -18.29 4.88
CA GLU A 261 -7.72 -18.50 5.34
C GLU A 261 -6.90 -17.21 5.17
N VAL A 262 -6.33 -16.71 6.28
CA VAL A 262 -5.45 -15.55 6.31
C VAL A 262 -4.19 -15.92 7.08
N GLN A 263 -3.04 -15.91 6.42
CA GLN A 263 -1.74 -16.28 7.00
C GLN A 263 -1.75 -17.69 7.67
N GLY A 264 -2.39 -18.66 7.02
CA GLY A 264 -2.48 -20.03 7.52
C GLY A 264 -3.48 -20.26 8.67
N ILE A 265 -4.31 -19.28 9.00
CA ILE A 265 -5.33 -19.35 10.06
C ILE A 265 -6.70 -19.06 9.45
N THR A 266 -7.68 -19.91 9.75
CA THR A 266 -9.08 -19.63 9.38
C THR A 266 -9.62 -18.49 10.24
N ARG A 267 -10.11 -17.42 9.58
CA ARG A 267 -10.67 -16.22 10.18
C ARG A 267 -12.11 -16.00 9.73
N HIS A 268 -12.96 -15.50 10.62
CA HIS A 268 -14.34 -15.12 10.29
C HIS A 268 -14.37 -13.67 9.83
N ILE A 269 -14.35 -13.45 8.52
CA ILE A 269 -14.13 -12.15 7.90
C ILE A 269 -15.45 -11.49 7.50
N ALA A 270 -15.65 -10.25 7.91
CA ALA A 270 -16.67 -9.36 7.34
C ALA A 270 -16.20 -8.97 5.93
N LEU A 271 -16.84 -9.50 4.91
CA LEU A 271 -16.48 -9.23 3.53
C LEU A 271 -16.74 -7.76 3.16
N THR A 272 -15.90 -7.20 2.29
CA THR A 272 -16.21 -5.93 1.63
C THR A 272 -17.60 -6.03 1.01
N ALA A 273 -18.51 -5.14 1.41
CA ALA A 273 -19.88 -5.15 0.91
C ALA A 273 -19.90 -4.97 -0.62
N GLN A 274 -20.90 -5.52 -1.25
CA GLN A 274 -21.06 -5.42 -2.69
C GLN A 274 -21.12 -3.96 -3.14
N VAL A 275 -20.25 -3.59 -4.10
CA VAL A 275 -20.17 -2.24 -4.64
C VAL A 275 -21.30 -2.00 -5.65
N ASN A 276 -22.24 -1.15 -5.28
CA ASN A 276 -23.36 -0.72 -6.11
C ASN A 276 -23.74 0.72 -5.79
N ALA A 277 -24.71 1.28 -6.48
CA ALA A 277 -25.12 2.68 -6.27
C ALA A 277 -25.50 3.00 -4.81
N VAL A 278 -26.22 2.09 -4.17
CA VAL A 278 -26.72 2.31 -2.80
C VAL A 278 -25.57 2.19 -1.79
N SER A 279 -24.74 1.17 -1.93
CA SER A 279 -23.62 0.94 -1.01
C SER A 279 -22.54 2.01 -1.12
N VAL A 280 -22.16 2.41 -2.34
CA VAL A 280 -21.15 3.47 -2.57
C VAL A 280 -21.61 4.82 -2.01
N ARG A 281 -22.90 5.12 -2.12
CA ARG A 281 -23.49 6.34 -1.55
C ARG A 281 -23.64 6.27 -0.03
N GLY A 282 -24.02 5.10 0.47
CA GLY A 282 -24.45 4.94 1.87
C GLY A 282 -23.35 4.55 2.85
N ILE A 283 -22.33 3.83 2.39
CA ILE A 283 -21.26 3.30 3.23
C ILE A 283 -19.99 4.12 3.03
N HIS A 284 -19.47 4.66 4.13
CA HIS A 284 -18.21 5.41 4.07
C HIS A 284 -17.09 4.50 3.56
N ALA A 285 -16.24 5.05 2.69
CA ALA A 285 -15.03 4.37 2.22
C ALA A 285 -15.26 2.99 1.55
N LEU A 286 -16.35 2.81 0.80
CA LEU A 286 -16.61 1.56 0.08
C LEU A 286 -16.14 1.62 -1.38
N PRO A 287 -15.35 0.64 -1.85
CA PRO A 287 -14.78 -0.48 -1.09
C PRO A 287 -13.69 -0.05 -0.10
N ASN A 288 -13.54 -0.82 0.98
CA ASN A 288 -12.41 -0.66 1.88
C ASN A 288 -11.10 -1.05 1.18
N HIS A 289 -9.98 -1.07 1.88
CA HIS A 289 -8.69 -1.46 1.31
C HIS A 289 -8.69 -2.96 0.87
N VAL A 290 -7.82 -3.39 -0.05
CA VAL A 290 -6.83 -2.63 -0.81
C VAL A 290 -7.50 -1.86 -1.93
N ARG A 291 -6.99 -0.68 -2.24
CA ARG A 291 -7.48 0.17 -3.33
C ARG A 291 -6.37 0.36 -4.35
N CYS A 292 -6.62 -0.07 -5.59
CA CYS A 292 -5.63 0.01 -6.65
C CYS A 292 -6.24 0.56 -7.95
N TRP A 293 -5.75 1.69 -8.39
CA TRP A 293 -6.17 2.35 -9.63
C TRP A 293 -5.15 2.17 -10.75
N LYS A 294 -5.60 2.09 -12.00
CA LYS A 294 -4.75 2.49 -13.11
C LYS A 294 -4.38 3.95 -12.95
N LYS A 295 -3.10 4.30 -13.05
CA LYS A 295 -2.62 5.67 -12.87
C LYS A 295 -3.33 6.68 -13.77
N GLU A 296 -3.48 6.35 -15.05
CA GLU A 296 -4.16 7.21 -16.03
C GLU A 296 -5.63 7.47 -15.65
N PHE A 297 -6.32 6.45 -15.14
CA PHE A 297 -7.69 6.57 -14.68
C PHE A 297 -7.78 7.46 -13.44
N TYR A 298 -6.91 7.24 -12.44
CA TYR A 298 -6.84 8.05 -11.22
C TYR A 298 -6.71 9.54 -11.54
N HIS A 299 -5.81 9.89 -12.46
CA HIS A 299 -5.63 11.29 -12.89
C HIS A 299 -6.82 11.81 -13.70
N ARG A 300 -7.42 10.97 -14.55
CA ARG A 300 -8.60 11.34 -15.36
C ARG A 300 -9.80 11.74 -14.49
N ILE A 301 -9.97 11.06 -13.35
CA ILE A 301 -11.04 11.41 -12.39
C ILE A 301 -10.65 12.51 -11.40
N GLY A 302 -9.45 13.07 -11.53
CA GLY A 302 -8.95 14.19 -10.72
C GLY A 302 -8.23 13.80 -9.42
N GLY A 303 -8.00 12.51 -9.15
CA GLY A 303 -7.33 12.05 -7.91
C GLY A 303 -8.11 12.38 -6.64
N HIS A 304 -7.46 12.33 -5.48
CA HIS A 304 -8.07 12.76 -4.21
C HIS A 304 -8.42 14.25 -4.22
N ASN A 305 -9.52 14.60 -3.59
CA ASN A 305 -9.98 15.99 -3.53
C ASN A 305 -9.17 16.77 -2.49
N ILE A 306 -8.45 17.79 -2.96
CA ILE A 306 -7.53 18.61 -2.14
C ILE A 306 -8.25 19.46 -1.08
N ASP A 307 -9.54 19.69 -1.23
CA ASP A 307 -10.34 20.49 -0.30
C ASP A 307 -10.95 19.66 0.85
N LEU A 308 -10.81 18.33 0.79
CA LEU A 308 -11.35 17.41 1.78
C LEU A 308 -10.31 17.01 2.82
N SER A 309 -10.57 17.38 4.05
CA SER A 309 -9.79 16.98 5.22
C SER A 309 -10.34 15.72 5.92
N VAL A 310 -11.52 15.25 5.51
CA VAL A 310 -12.18 13.99 5.91
C VAL A 310 -12.99 13.47 4.75
N LEU A 311 -13.20 12.14 4.70
CA LEU A 311 -13.99 11.45 3.65
C LEU A 311 -13.48 11.73 2.22
N ASP A 312 -12.19 12.01 2.09
CA ASP A 312 -11.49 12.10 0.81
C ASP A 312 -11.58 10.79 0.03
N ASP A 313 -11.56 9.67 0.74
CA ASP A 313 -11.74 8.32 0.22
C ASP A 313 -13.17 8.07 -0.27
N MET A 314 -14.20 8.49 0.46
CA MET A 314 -15.57 8.40 -0.01
C MET A 314 -15.76 9.16 -1.34
N ASP A 315 -15.24 10.36 -1.44
CA ASP A 315 -15.31 11.20 -2.64
C ASP A 315 -14.66 10.51 -3.85
N ILE A 316 -13.41 10.05 -3.72
CA ILE A 316 -12.70 9.42 -4.84
C ILE A 316 -13.34 8.09 -5.23
N LEU A 317 -13.85 7.30 -4.29
CA LEU A 317 -14.49 6.02 -4.57
C LEU A 317 -15.83 6.20 -5.28
N ILE A 318 -16.62 7.22 -4.92
CA ILE A 318 -17.83 7.59 -5.70
C ILE A 318 -17.43 7.99 -7.13
N ARG A 319 -16.42 8.84 -7.32
CA ARG A 319 -15.95 9.23 -8.65
C ARG A 319 -15.37 8.05 -9.43
N THR A 320 -14.75 7.09 -8.75
CA THR A 320 -14.29 5.83 -9.35
C THR A 320 -15.48 5.01 -9.86
N PHE A 321 -16.52 4.85 -9.04
CA PHE A 321 -17.75 4.16 -9.43
C PHE A 321 -18.47 4.83 -10.62
N LEU A 322 -18.53 6.15 -10.61
CA LEU A 322 -19.20 6.92 -11.67
C LEU A 322 -18.50 6.82 -13.02
N ASN A 323 -17.18 6.71 -13.05
CA ASN A 323 -16.39 6.90 -14.27
C ASN A 323 -15.64 5.64 -14.75
N GLY A 324 -15.57 4.59 -13.93
CA GLY A 324 -14.73 3.44 -14.19
C GLY A 324 -15.42 2.11 -14.01
N LYS A 325 -14.66 1.06 -14.32
CA LYS A 325 -14.99 -0.32 -14.03
C LYS A 325 -14.16 -0.81 -12.86
N MET A 326 -14.85 -1.40 -11.87
CA MET A 326 -14.25 -1.87 -10.63
C MET A 326 -14.24 -3.41 -10.60
N THR A 327 -13.13 -4.02 -10.22
CA THR A 327 -12.99 -5.48 -10.14
C THR A 327 -12.61 -5.90 -8.73
N LEU A 328 -13.35 -6.86 -8.18
CA LEU A 328 -13.04 -7.48 -6.90
C LEU A 328 -12.11 -8.69 -7.09
N VAL A 329 -11.05 -8.74 -6.33
CA VAL A 329 -10.30 -9.98 -6.04
C VAL A 329 -10.94 -10.62 -4.81
N ASP A 330 -11.63 -11.76 -4.98
CA ASP A 330 -12.36 -12.46 -3.92
C ASP A 330 -11.39 -13.15 -2.94
N LYS A 331 -10.52 -12.35 -2.34
CA LYS A 331 -9.53 -12.77 -1.36
C LYS A 331 -9.24 -11.63 -0.37
N VAL A 332 -8.84 -11.97 0.85
CA VAL A 332 -8.27 -10.97 1.76
C VAL A 332 -6.86 -10.67 1.31
N LEU A 333 -6.58 -9.40 1.00
CA LEU A 333 -5.24 -8.93 0.58
C LEU A 333 -4.69 -7.81 1.46
N TYR A 334 -5.47 -7.35 2.42
CA TYR A 334 -5.17 -6.22 3.28
C TYR A 334 -5.60 -6.52 4.72
N ILE A 335 -4.78 -6.11 5.68
CA ILE A 335 -5.15 -6.15 7.10
C ILE A 335 -5.14 -4.71 7.62
N GLN A 336 -6.31 -4.27 8.06
CA GLN A 336 -6.50 -2.97 8.68
C GLN A 336 -6.43 -3.11 10.19
N HIS A 337 -5.61 -2.26 10.82
CA HIS A 337 -5.41 -2.25 12.26
C HIS A 337 -5.99 -0.98 12.89
N GLU A 338 -6.95 -1.14 13.77
CA GLU A 338 -7.56 -0.04 14.51
C GLU A 338 -7.29 -0.14 16.01
N GLY A 339 -7.13 1.00 16.66
CA GLY A 339 -7.09 1.12 18.12
C GLY A 339 -5.78 0.68 18.80
N GLU A 340 -4.77 0.21 18.08
CA GLU A 340 -3.50 -0.26 18.67
C GLU A 340 -2.74 0.83 19.47
N ASN A 341 -2.99 2.08 19.14
CA ASN A 341 -2.35 3.23 19.81
C ASN A 341 -3.35 4.13 20.53
N ASP A 342 -4.55 3.66 20.75
CA ASP A 342 -5.52 4.41 21.54
C ASP A 342 -5.13 4.37 23.02
N THR A 343 -3.95 4.94 23.31
CA THR A 343 -3.47 5.22 24.69
C THR A 343 -4.31 6.29 25.38
N ARG A 344 -5.35 6.77 24.69
CA ARG A 344 -6.26 7.77 25.23
C ARG A 344 -7.14 7.11 26.27
N ARG A 345 -6.85 7.44 27.52
CA ARG A 345 -7.66 7.04 28.69
C ARG A 345 -9.13 7.48 28.61
N ASP A 346 -9.47 8.29 27.64
CA ASP A 346 -10.78 8.93 27.46
C ASP A 346 -11.62 8.29 26.32
N GLY A 347 -11.09 7.31 25.60
CA GLY A 347 -11.81 6.62 24.52
C GLY A 347 -12.22 7.52 23.34
N VAL A 348 -11.62 8.71 23.22
CA VAL A 348 -11.94 9.68 22.17
C VAL A 348 -11.01 9.48 20.99
N THR A 349 -11.50 8.87 19.92
CA THR A 349 -10.76 8.67 18.67
C THR A 349 -10.66 9.98 17.85
N THR A 350 -9.76 10.05 16.87
CA THR A 350 -9.70 11.17 15.93
C THR A 350 -11.03 11.32 15.19
N GLN A 351 -11.67 10.21 14.85
CA GLN A 351 -13.01 10.17 14.26
C GLN A 351 -14.06 10.80 15.18
N SER A 352 -14.05 10.49 16.48
CA SER A 352 -15.00 11.11 17.40
C SER A 352 -14.77 12.61 17.58
N LYS A 353 -13.51 13.09 17.52
CA LYS A 353 -13.22 14.54 17.55
C LYS A 353 -13.69 15.29 16.33
N ARG A 354 -13.73 14.61 15.17
CA ARG A 354 -14.17 15.18 13.89
C ARG A 354 -15.56 14.72 13.49
N PHE A 355 -16.32 14.13 14.42
CA PHE A 355 -17.62 13.53 14.12
C PHE A 355 -18.57 14.49 13.40
N ASP A 356 -18.72 15.73 13.88
CA ASP A 356 -19.62 16.72 13.25
C ASP A 356 -19.13 17.13 11.85
N GLU A 357 -17.83 17.16 11.63
CA GLU A 357 -17.24 17.44 10.32
C GLU A 357 -17.50 16.28 9.36
N ILE A 358 -17.27 15.05 9.82
CA ILE A 358 -17.56 13.84 9.04
C ILE A 358 -19.02 13.78 8.64
N GLN A 359 -19.95 14.03 9.58
CA GLN A 359 -21.39 14.00 9.28
C GLN A 359 -21.80 15.04 8.24
N ARG A 360 -21.31 16.28 8.39
CA ARG A 360 -21.60 17.35 7.42
C ARG A 360 -21.01 17.07 6.04
N THR A 361 -19.77 16.58 5.99
CA THR A 361 -19.12 16.23 4.74
C THR A 361 -19.81 15.05 4.06
N ASN A 362 -20.21 14.04 4.83
CA ASN A 362 -20.97 12.91 4.31
C ASN A 362 -22.31 13.34 3.69
N GLU A 363 -23.07 14.15 4.39
CA GLU A 363 -24.32 14.69 3.85
C GLU A 363 -24.09 15.54 2.59
N PHE A 364 -23.03 16.35 2.59
CA PHE A 364 -22.65 17.13 1.42
C PHE A 364 -22.29 16.25 0.22
N LEU A 365 -21.44 15.25 0.39
CA LEU A 365 -21.02 14.35 -0.68
C LEU A 365 -22.21 13.54 -1.24
N ARG A 366 -23.07 13.03 -0.37
CA ARG A 366 -24.31 12.34 -0.81
C ARG A 366 -25.14 13.23 -1.73
N ARG A 367 -25.46 14.44 -1.30
CA ARG A 367 -26.24 15.38 -2.10
C ARG A 367 -25.54 15.81 -3.39
N LEU A 368 -24.23 15.93 -3.35
CA LEU A 368 -23.42 16.30 -4.51
C LEU A 368 -23.53 15.23 -5.61
N TYR A 369 -23.49 13.96 -5.24
CA TYR A 369 -23.40 12.86 -6.19
C TYR A 369 -24.71 12.10 -6.45
N ASP A 370 -25.79 12.38 -5.74
CA ASP A 370 -27.07 11.67 -5.89
C ASP A 370 -27.54 11.59 -7.34
N ARG A 371 -27.49 12.71 -8.03
CA ARG A 371 -27.95 12.80 -9.42
C ARG A 371 -27.06 12.03 -10.38
N GLU A 372 -25.76 12.14 -10.21
CA GLU A 372 -24.75 11.46 -11.05
C GLU A 372 -24.82 9.95 -10.85
N ILE A 373 -24.94 9.49 -9.59
CA ILE A 373 -25.10 8.08 -9.26
C ILE A 373 -26.40 7.53 -9.87
N HIS A 374 -27.49 8.26 -9.73
CA HIS A 374 -28.76 7.89 -10.32
C HIS A 374 -28.66 7.76 -11.86
N GLN A 375 -28.11 8.78 -12.53
CA GLN A 375 -27.94 8.76 -13.97
C GLN A 375 -27.04 7.59 -14.41
N ARG A 376 -25.94 7.31 -13.70
CA ARG A 376 -25.05 6.18 -13.97
C ARG A 376 -25.80 4.85 -13.94
N VAL A 377 -26.69 4.67 -12.96
CA VAL A 377 -27.52 3.45 -12.88
C VAL A 377 -28.40 3.30 -14.11
N LEU A 378 -29.08 4.37 -14.52
CA LEU A 378 -29.95 4.36 -15.71
C LEU A 378 -29.16 4.09 -17.00
N ASP A 379 -28.00 4.71 -17.17
CA ASP A 379 -27.13 4.53 -18.34
C ASP A 379 -26.64 3.08 -18.47
N LEU A 380 -26.54 2.36 -17.37
CA LEU A 380 -26.17 0.94 -17.33
C LEU A 380 -27.38 -0.01 -17.41
N GLY A 381 -28.58 0.54 -17.67
CA GLY A 381 -29.80 -0.24 -17.86
C GLY A 381 -30.44 -0.69 -16.54
N GLY A 382 -30.09 -0.04 -15.43
CA GLY A 382 -30.66 -0.31 -14.13
C GLY A 382 -31.99 0.39 -13.86
N ASN A 383 -32.63 0.00 -12.76
CA ASN A 383 -33.80 0.67 -12.22
C ASN A 383 -33.41 1.83 -11.30
N ASP A 384 -34.33 2.72 -11.03
CA ASP A 384 -34.15 3.80 -10.07
C ASP A 384 -33.69 3.23 -8.73
N PRO A 385 -32.54 3.69 -8.16
CA PRO A 385 -32.10 3.23 -6.87
C PRO A 385 -33.01 3.76 -5.76
N VAL A 386 -33.31 2.91 -4.78
CA VAL A 386 -33.99 3.31 -3.55
C VAL A 386 -32.92 3.69 -2.54
N TRP A 387 -32.91 4.96 -2.14
CA TRP A 387 -31.95 5.44 -1.16
C TRP A 387 -32.31 4.99 0.26
N VAL A 388 -31.31 4.75 1.08
CA VAL A 388 -31.49 4.34 2.48
C VAL A 388 -32.26 5.40 3.27
N ASP A 389 -32.06 6.67 2.95
CA ASP A 389 -32.71 7.81 3.60
C ASP A 389 -34.24 7.86 3.33
N ASP A 390 -34.71 7.21 2.25
CA ASP A 390 -36.11 7.14 1.86
C ASP A 390 -36.85 5.96 2.53
N VAL A 391 -36.11 5.08 3.22
CA VAL A 391 -36.68 3.95 3.94
C VAL A 391 -37.03 4.38 5.37
N ILE A 392 -38.29 4.68 5.60
CA ILE A 392 -38.81 5.04 6.94
C ILE A 392 -39.17 3.77 7.70
N GLY A 393 -38.37 3.42 8.73
CA GLY A 393 -38.67 2.32 9.66
C GLY A 393 -37.46 1.49 10.07
N SER A 394 -37.66 0.65 11.08
CA SER A 394 -36.63 -0.16 11.72
C SER A 394 -36.14 -1.38 10.91
N ASP A 395 -36.68 -1.61 9.71
CA ASP A 395 -36.29 -2.74 8.84
C ASP A 395 -35.58 -2.21 7.58
N LEU A 396 -34.34 -1.80 7.76
CA LEU A 396 -33.45 -1.25 6.71
C LEU A 396 -32.99 -2.32 5.70
N ARG A 397 -33.80 -3.33 5.41
CA ARG A 397 -33.49 -4.29 4.34
C ARG A 397 -33.85 -3.67 2.99
N LEU A 398 -32.81 -3.21 2.29
CA LEU A 398 -32.96 -2.83 0.90
C LEU A 398 -33.44 -4.03 0.08
N PRO A 399 -34.43 -3.86 -0.82
CA PRO A 399 -34.84 -4.93 -1.70
C PRO A 399 -33.67 -5.40 -2.52
N LYS A 400 -33.24 -6.65 -2.36
CA LYS A 400 -32.10 -7.24 -3.10
C LYS A 400 -32.27 -7.12 -4.62
N ASP A 401 -33.51 -7.05 -5.09
CA ASP A 401 -33.87 -6.99 -6.51
C ASP A 401 -33.55 -5.64 -7.19
N ASN A 402 -33.29 -4.59 -6.41
CA ASN A 402 -32.91 -3.26 -6.92
C ASN A 402 -31.40 -3.01 -6.94
N LEU A 403 -30.61 -4.00 -6.48
CA LEU A 403 -29.18 -3.87 -6.42
C LEU A 403 -28.56 -4.36 -7.72
N ILE A 404 -28.42 -3.49 -8.68
CA ILE A 404 -27.67 -3.82 -9.89
C ILE A 404 -26.19 -3.79 -9.54
N ASN A 405 -25.61 -4.95 -9.64
CA ASN A 405 -24.18 -5.15 -9.51
C ASN A 405 -23.47 -4.67 -10.78
N LEU A 406 -23.17 -3.37 -10.83
CA LEU A 406 -22.75 -2.71 -12.07
C LEU A 406 -21.29 -2.95 -12.43
N ASN A 407 -20.48 -3.43 -11.50
CA ASN A 407 -19.03 -3.43 -11.67
C ASN A 407 -18.34 -4.64 -11.00
N HIS A 408 -19.02 -5.76 -10.86
CA HIS A 408 -18.42 -6.91 -10.22
C HIS A 408 -17.92 -7.94 -11.21
N ILE A 409 -16.64 -8.21 -11.13
CA ILE A 409 -16.05 -9.42 -11.68
C ILE A 409 -15.30 -10.08 -10.51
N LEU A 410 -15.76 -11.26 -10.09
CA LEU A 410 -15.09 -12.07 -9.10
C LEU A 410 -13.94 -12.80 -9.77
N ILE A 411 -12.76 -12.66 -9.21
CA ILE A 411 -11.61 -13.51 -9.53
C ILE A 411 -11.54 -14.55 -8.43
N PRO A 412 -11.76 -15.82 -8.73
CA PRO A 412 -11.71 -16.89 -7.73
C PRO A 412 -10.29 -17.14 -7.21
#